data_dbb254c4667e0ebc14a1c6d469cb04f6
#
_entry.id   dbb254c4667e0ebc14a1c6d469cb04f6
#
_cell.length_a   1.000
_cell.length_b   1.000
_cell.length_c   1.000
_cell.angle_alpha   90.00
_cell.angle_beta   90.00
_cell.angle_gamma   90.00
#
_symmetry.space_group_name_H-M   'P 1'
#
loop_
_entity.id
_entity.type
_entity.pdbx_description
1 polymer ?
#
loop_
_entity_poly.entity_id
_entity_poly.type
_entity_poly.pdbx_seq_one_letter_code
_entity_poly.pdbx_strand_id
1 'polypeptide(L)'
;SKQGKKIEPKLNDAFIKKNLTDYTSVQDYKTQTRTSVIRSLAVSKVTDDSKIKKYPKAELNAMKKQLTTSIETYLKQNNATLKDYLAQMNSTEDAYNKQVESTAKDELASRILYNAIAQAENLTVSDKDYQTELKTYLKNYSAKDEKALNKKFTSTYGVTAKSIIYNDLLYDKVADYLAGNVKES
;
A
#
# COMPACT_ATOMS: atom_id res chain seq x y z
N SER A 1 -16.36 48.50 3.50
CA SER A 1 -15.84 47.10 3.50
C SER A 1 -17.01 46.12 3.62
N LYS A 2 -17.37 45.45 2.51
CA LYS A 2 -18.34 44.35 2.53
C LYS A 2 -17.65 43.14 3.15
N GLN A 3 -17.98 42.83 4.39
CA GLN A 3 -17.59 41.57 5.00
C GLN A 3 -18.12 40.44 4.14
N GLY A 4 -17.23 39.67 3.52
CA GLY A 4 -17.56 38.47 2.77
C GLY A 4 -18.30 37.49 3.66
N LYS A 5 -19.53 37.15 3.31
CA LYS A 5 -20.35 36.15 3.98
C LYS A 5 -19.58 34.82 3.90
N LYS A 6 -19.15 34.29 5.04
CA LYS A 6 -18.49 32.99 5.10
C LYS A 6 -19.48 31.94 4.59
N ILE A 7 -19.26 31.44 3.38
CA ILE A 7 -20.08 30.37 2.81
C ILE A 7 -19.52 29.07 3.35
N GLU A 8 -20.22 28.45 4.27
CA GLU A 8 -19.92 27.07 4.66
C GLU A 8 -20.52 26.13 3.60
N PRO A 9 -19.70 25.40 2.87
CA PRO A 9 -20.21 24.47 1.88
C PRO A 9 -21.02 23.38 2.58
N LYS A 10 -22.30 23.25 2.21
CA LYS A 10 -23.13 22.15 2.71
C LYS A 10 -22.74 20.86 1.99
N LEU A 11 -22.37 19.85 2.75
CA LEU A 11 -22.17 18.50 2.23
C LEU A 11 -23.52 17.95 1.76
N ASN A 12 -23.72 17.89 0.46
CA ASN A 12 -24.91 17.33 -0.19
C ASN A 12 -24.52 16.54 -1.45
N ASP A 13 -25.46 15.82 -2.03
CA ASP A 13 -25.19 14.96 -3.19
C ASP A 13 -24.68 15.74 -4.42
N ALA A 14 -25.10 16.99 -4.61
CA ALA A 14 -24.59 17.83 -5.70
C ALA A 14 -23.11 18.18 -5.47
N PHE A 15 -22.73 18.46 -4.22
CA PHE A 15 -21.33 18.69 -3.87
C PHE A 15 -20.48 17.43 -4.08
N ILE A 16 -20.98 16.28 -3.63
CA ILE A 16 -20.30 14.98 -3.81
C ILE A 16 -20.04 14.72 -5.30
N LYS A 17 -21.09 14.72 -6.12
CA LYS A 17 -20.98 14.46 -7.57
C LYS A 17 -20.04 15.40 -8.31
N LYS A 18 -19.92 16.64 -7.83
CA LYS A 18 -19.06 17.65 -8.46
C LYS A 18 -17.60 17.54 -8.02
N ASN A 19 -17.34 17.23 -6.76
CA ASN A 19 -16.00 17.39 -6.15
C ASN A 19 -15.37 16.07 -5.68
N LEU A 20 -16.16 15.02 -5.51
CA LEU A 20 -15.74 13.71 -5.02
C LEU A 20 -16.31 12.63 -5.94
N THR A 21 -15.78 12.60 -7.18
CA THR A 21 -16.32 11.81 -8.30
C THR A 21 -16.36 10.29 -8.08
N ASP A 22 -15.63 9.79 -7.08
CA ASP A 22 -15.61 8.37 -6.72
C ASP A 22 -16.86 7.96 -5.90
N TYR A 23 -17.69 8.94 -5.52
CA TYR A 23 -18.88 8.72 -4.71
C TYR A 23 -20.15 9.22 -5.42
N THR A 24 -21.25 8.49 -5.23
CA THR A 24 -22.52 8.78 -5.89
C THR A 24 -23.46 9.68 -5.07
N SER A 25 -23.29 9.71 -3.74
CA SER A 25 -24.10 10.47 -2.80
C SER A 25 -23.37 10.71 -1.49
N VAL A 26 -23.93 11.57 -0.63
CA VAL A 26 -23.45 11.77 0.76
C VAL A 26 -23.51 10.47 1.57
N GLN A 27 -24.56 9.67 1.37
CA GLN A 27 -24.70 8.42 2.08
C GLN A 27 -23.64 7.40 1.63
N ASP A 28 -23.39 7.31 0.34
CA ASP A 28 -22.34 6.49 -0.24
C ASP A 28 -20.95 6.91 0.28
N TYR A 29 -20.64 8.21 0.24
CA TYR A 29 -19.42 8.77 0.82
C TYR A 29 -19.25 8.38 2.30
N LYS A 30 -20.29 8.57 3.12
CA LYS A 30 -20.24 8.22 4.55
C LYS A 30 -20.01 6.73 4.76
N THR A 31 -20.69 5.88 3.99
CA THR A 31 -20.60 4.43 4.10
C THR A 31 -19.20 3.94 3.74
N GLN A 32 -18.68 4.38 2.59
CA GLN A 32 -17.34 3.98 2.14
C GLN A 32 -16.24 4.52 3.09
N THR A 33 -16.38 5.78 3.54
CA THR A 33 -15.43 6.38 4.49
C THR A 33 -15.45 5.60 5.82
N ARG A 34 -16.64 5.29 6.35
CA ARG A 34 -16.77 4.49 7.58
C ARG A 34 -16.10 3.13 7.42
N THR A 35 -16.41 2.41 6.35
CA THR A 35 -15.80 1.11 6.05
C THR A 35 -14.28 1.21 5.99
N SER A 36 -13.74 2.21 5.29
CA SER A 36 -12.30 2.44 5.19
C SER A 36 -11.67 2.70 6.56
N VAL A 37 -12.31 3.53 7.39
CA VAL A 37 -11.83 3.81 8.76
C VAL A 37 -11.85 2.55 9.62
N ILE A 38 -12.93 1.76 9.59
CA ILE A 38 -13.02 0.50 10.35
C ILE A 38 -11.93 -0.48 9.91
N ARG A 39 -11.72 -0.65 8.59
CA ARG A 39 -10.62 -1.49 8.07
C ARG A 39 -9.26 -1.03 8.59
N SER A 40 -8.98 0.26 8.50
CA SER A 40 -7.71 0.84 8.95
C SER A 40 -7.48 0.63 10.45
N LEU A 41 -8.51 0.90 11.27
CA LEU A 41 -8.42 0.72 12.72
C LEU A 41 -8.27 -0.74 13.12
N ALA A 42 -9.00 -1.65 12.47
CA ALA A 42 -8.92 -3.09 12.74
C ALA A 42 -7.51 -3.63 12.41
N VAL A 43 -6.96 -3.24 11.26
CA VAL A 43 -5.60 -3.60 10.85
C VAL A 43 -4.57 -3.01 11.81
N SER A 44 -4.67 -1.71 12.15
CA SER A 44 -3.76 -1.05 13.09
C SER A 44 -3.75 -1.77 14.44
N LYS A 45 -4.92 -2.03 15.00
CA LYS A 45 -5.08 -2.72 16.29
C LYS A 45 -4.39 -4.08 16.30
N VAL A 46 -4.61 -4.89 15.26
CA VAL A 46 -3.99 -6.23 15.18
C VAL A 46 -2.47 -6.11 14.98
N THR A 47 -2.01 -5.12 14.21
CA THR A 47 -0.58 -4.85 14.01
C THR A 47 0.08 -4.42 15.32
N ASP A 48 -0.52 -3.50 16.06
CA ASP A 48 0.02 -2.98 17.32
C ASP A 48 0.08 -4.05 18.41
N ASP A 49 -0.91 -4.96 18.45
CA ASP A 49 -0.96 -6.08 19.39
C ASP A 49 -0.02 -7.24 19.02
N SER A 50 0.49 -7.26 17.79
CA SER A 50 1.31 -8.35 17.26
C SER A 50 2.80 -8.14 17.54
N LYS A 51 3.51 -9.24 17.80
CA LYS A 51 4.97 -9.22 17.99
C LYS A 51 5.64 -10.25 17.10
N ILE A 52 6.45 -9.76 16.19
CA ILE A 52 7.28 -10.64 15.35
C ILE A 52 8.51 -11.08 16.17
N LYS A 53 8.56 -12.35 16.53
CA LYS A 53 9.66 -12.90 17.33
C LYS A 53 10.96 -13.05 16.53
N LYS A 54 10.86 -13.30 15.23
CA LYS A 54 12.01 -13.55 14.37
C LYS A 54 11.67 -13.23 12.91
N TYR A 55 12.57 -12.50 12.27
CA TYR A 55 12.49 -12.24 10.84
C TYR A 55 13.31 -13.29 10.08
N PRO A 56 12.73 -13.98 9.08
CA PRO A 56 13.49 -14.87 8.21
C PRO A 56 14.55 -14.06 7.44
N LYS A 57 15.82 -14.46 7.53
CA LYS A 57 16.93 -13.68 6.97
C LYS A 57 16.84 -13.50 5.46
N ALA A 58 16.40 -14.53 4.73
CA ALA A 58 16.28 -14.49 3.28
C ALA A 58 15.25 -13.43 2.84
N GLU A 59 14.08 -13.43 3.47
CA GLU A 59 13.00 -12.48 3.15
C GLU A 59 13.36 -11.06 3.57
N LEU A 60 13.99 -10.89 4.74
CA LEU A 60 14.47 -9.57 5.17
C LEU A 60 15.51 -9.00 4.19
N ASN A 61 16.45 -9.81 3.73
CA ASN A 61 17.44 -9.39 2.74
C ASN A 61 16.79 -9.08 1.38
N ALA A 62 15.80 -9.88 0.97
CA ALA A 62 15.05 -9.61 -0.25
C ALA A 62 14.27 -8.28 -0.17
N MET A 63 13.64 -7.99 0.97
CA MET A 63 12.94 -6.74 1.22
C MET A 63 13.89 -5.54 1.22
N LYS A 64 15.03 -5.64 1.91
CA LYS A 64 16.08 -4.60 1.87
C LYS A 64 16.54 -4.33 0.45
N LYS A 65 16.80 -5.39 -0.33
CA LYS A 65 17.18 -5.27 -1.74
C LYS A 65 16.10 -4.60 -2.59
N GLN A 66 14.82 -4.93 -2.37
CA GLN A 66 13.70 -4.29 -3.06
C GLN A 66 13.69 -2.77 -2.81
N LEU A 67 13.81 -2.34 -1.54
CA LEU A 67 13.84 -0.93 -1.15
C LEU A 67 15.03 -0.20 -1.78
N THR A 68 16.23 -0.75 -1.69
CA THR A 68 17.42 -0.14 -2.30
C THR A 68 17.36 -0.08 -3.82
N THR A 69 16.84 -1.13 -4.48
CA THR A 69 16.66 -1.13 -5.94
C THR A 69 15.72 -0.02 -6.41
N SER A 70 14.65 0.22 -5.69
CA SER A 70 13.69 1.30 -6.01
C SER A 70 14.36 2.67 -5.93
N ILE A 71 15.13 2.92 -4.88
CA ILE A 71 15.89 4.18 -4.70
C ILE A 71 16.98 4.32 -5.77
N GLU A 72 17.76 3.28 -6.02
CA GLU A 72 18.80 3.29 -7.05
C GLU A 72 18.23 3.56 -8.45
N THR A 73 17.07 2.97 -8.76
CA THR A 73 16.36 3.20 -10.02
C THR A 73 15.93 4.65 -10.15
N TYR A 74 15.33 5.21 -9.10
CA TYR A 74 14.93 6.62 -9.04
C TYR A 74 16.15 7.55 -9.24
N LEU A 75 17.25 7.31 -8.54
CA LEU A 75 18.48 8.11 -8.65
C LEU A 75 19.06 8.06 -10.05
N LYS A 76 19.13 6.88 -10.68
CA LYS A 76 19.58 6.71 -12.07
C LYS A 76 18.72 7.50 -13.05
N GLN A 77 17.40 7.49 -12.90
CA GLN A 77 16.48 8.24 -13.77
C GLN A 77 16.67 9.76 -13.65
N ASN A 78 17.16 10.23 -12.50
CA ASN A 78 17.40 11.65 -12.22
C ASN A 78 18.87 12.05 -12.35
N ASN A 79 19.74 11.18 -12.89
CA ASN A 79 21.19 11.39 -12.99
C ASN A 79 21.84 11.79 -11.65
N ALA A 80 21.32 11.26 -10.55
CA ALA A 80 21.79 11.53 -9.19
C ALA A 80 22.53 10.31 -8.62
N THR A 81 23.44 10.56 -7.67
CA THR A 81 24.09 9.50 -6.90
C THR A 81 23.47 9.38 -5.50
N LEU A 82 23.64 8.21 -4.85
CA LEU A 82 23.22 8.05 -3.46
C LEU A 82 23.92 9.07 -2.55
N LYS A 83 25.18 9.37 -2.81
CA LYS A 83 25.93 10.36 -2.04
C LYS A 83 25.31 11.76 -2.14
N ASP A 84 24.93 12.20 -3.34
CA ASP A 84 24.29 13.50 -3.54
C ASP A 84 22.92 13.56 -2.88
N TYR A 85 22.15 12.49 -2.99
CA TYR A 85 20.87 12.33 -2.33
C TYR A 85 20.97 12.44 -0.81
N LEU A 86 21.91 11.70 -0.21
CA LEU A 86 22.14 11.73 1.23
C LEU A 86 22.63 13.11 1.70
N ALA A 87 23.48 13.78 0.93
CA ALA A 87 23.94 15.14 1.23
C ALA A 87 22.77 16.14 1.25
N GLN A 88 21.84 16.05 0.28
CA GLN A 88 20.63 16.90 0.25
C GLN A 88 19.72 16.66 1.45
N MET A 89 19.66 15.41 1.94
CA MET A 89 18.85 15.01 3.10
C MET A 89 19.58 15.25 4.43
N ASN A 90 20.78 15.83 4.45
CA ASN A 90 21.65 15.94 5.63
C ASN A 90 21.78 14.59 6.39
N SER A 91 21.90 13.50 5.63
CA SER A 91 21.96 12.13 6.15
C SER A 91 23.29 11.46 5.85
N THR A 92 23.55 10.36 6.55
CA THR A 92 24.73 9.52 6.32
C THR A 92 24.31 8.17 5.74
N GLU A 93 25.26 7.46 5.12
CA GLU A 93 25.02 6.11 4.60
C GLU A 93 24.63 5.13 5.72
N ASP A 94 25.20 5.27 6.92
CA ASP A 94 24.84 4.46 8.09
C ASP A 94 23.38 4.71 8.53
N ALA A 95 22.97 5.97 8.60
CA ALA A 95 21.58 6.34 8.91
C ALA A 95 20.61 5.82 7.84
N TYR A 96 20.97 5.91 6.57
CA TYR A 96 20.20 5.37 5.46
C TYR A 96 20.06 3.84 5.57
N ASN A 97 21.14 3.12 5.81
CA ASN A 97 21.12 1.66 5.94
C ASN A 97 20.25 1.21 7.14
N LYS A 98 20.31 1.93 8.26
CA LYS A 98 19.43 1.69 9.42
C LYS A 98 17.96 1.93 9.08
N GLN A 99 17.66 3.00 8.34
CA GLN A 99 16.30 3.29 7.88
C GLN A 99 15.79 2.21 6.93
N VAL A 100 16.59 1.78 5.94
CA VAL A 100 16.24 0.68 5.04
C VAL A 100 15.96 -0.60 5.81
N GLU A 101 16.77 -0.92 6.82
CA GLU A 101 16.54 -2.10 7.65
C GLU A 101 15.26 -2.00 8.48
N SER A 102 15.00 -0.84 9.09
CA SER A 102 13.75 -0.62 9.86
C SER A 102 12.53 -0.76 8.95
N THR A 103 12.50 -0.03 7.83
CA THR A 103 11.40 -0.12 6.86
C THR A 103 11.20 -1.55 6.34
N ALA A 104 12.29 -2.26 6.04
CA ALA A 104 12.22 -3.66 5.60
C ALA A 104 11.61 -4.58 6.67
N LYS A 105 11.93 -4.34 7.95
CA LYS A 105 11.33 -5.10 9.06
C LYS A 105 9.85 -4.78 9.21
N ASP A 106 9.45 -3.53 9.12
CA ASP A 106 8.05 -3.10 9.25
C ASP A 106 7.17 -3.68 8.12
N GLU A 107 7.64 -3.60 6.87
CA GLU A 107 6.95 -4.19 5.73
C GLU A 107 6.88 -5.72 5.82
N LEU A 108 7.98 -6.36 6.22
CA LEU A 108 8.02 -7.82 6.39
C LEU A 108 7.14 -8.27 7.56
N ALA A 109 7.09 -7.51 8.66
CA ALA A 109 6.20 -7.77 9.78
C ALA A 109 4.74 -7.79 9.35
N SER A 110 4.31 -6.76 8.61
CA SER A 110 2.97 -6.67 8.05
C SER A 110 2.66 -7.86 7.14
N ARG A 111 3.58 -8.22 6.24
CA ARG A 111 3.42 -9.38 5.34
C ARG A 111 3.31 -10.70 6.09
N ILE A 112 4.14 -10.92 7.11
CA ILE A 112 4.09 -12.13 7.95
C ILE A 112 2.74 -12.20 8.66
N LEU A 113 2.29 -11.10 9.25
CA LEU A 113 1.02 -11.01 9.96
C LEU A 113 -0.16 -11.32 9.03
N TYR A 114 -0.24 -10.68 7.86
CA TYR A 114 -1.33 -10.90 6.92
C TYR A 114 -1.37 -12.33 6.39
N ASN A 115 -0.20 -12.90 6.07
CA ASN A 115 -0.12 -14.30 5.66
C ASN A 115 -0.57 -15.25 6.79
N ALA A 116 -0.20 -14.98 8.04
CA ALA A 116 -0.62 -15.78 9.18
C ALA A 116 -2.15 -15.75 9.39
N ILE A 117 -2.76 -14.56 9.29
CA ILE A 117 -4.21 -14.39 9.38
C ILE A 117 -4.90 -15.08 8.20
N ALA A 118 -4.41 -14.84 6.98
CA ALA A 118 -4.97 -15.47 5.79
C ALA A 118 -4.95 -17.00 5.87
N GLN A 119 -3.84 -17.56 6.36
CA GLN A 119 -3.72 -19.01 6.57
C GLN A 119 -4.67 -19.53 7.65
N ALA A 120 -4.76 -18.83 8.79
CA ALA A 120 -5.63 -19.21 9.90
C ALA A 120 -7.11 -19.18 9.52
N GLU A 121 -7.51 -18.22 8.70
CA GLU A 121 -8.89 -17.96 8.31
C GLU A 121 -9.25 -18.48 6.90
N ASN A 122 -8.33 -19.23 6.27
CA ASN A 122 -8.49 -19.81 4.92
C ASN A 122 -8.83 -18.75 3.85
N LEU A 123 -8.27 -17.54 3.98
CA LEU A 123 -8.43 -16.48 2.99
C LEU A 123 -7.48 -16.70 1.83
N THR A 124 -8.01 -16.73 0.62
CA THR A 124 -7.21 -16.96 -0.60
C THR A 124 -7.55 -15.95 -1.68
N VAL A 125 -6.58 -15.63 -2.52
CA VAL A 125 -6.79 -14.83 -3.74
C VAL A 125 -7.19 -15.77 -4.85
N SER A 126 -8.38 -15.58 -5.42
CA SER A 126 -8.83 -16.38 -6.55
C SER A 126 -8.18 -15.93 -7.87
N ASP A 127 -8.10 -16.84 -8.84
CA ASP A 127 -7.63 -16.48 -10.19
C ASP A 127 -8.47 -15.36 -10.81
N LYS A 128 -9.77 -15.35 -10.54
CA LYS A 128 -10.69 -14.30 -11.03
C LYS A 128 -10.32 -12.93 -10.44
N ASP A 129 -10.06 -12.85 -9.13
CA ASP A 129 -9.65 -11.61 -8.47
C ASP A 129 -8.33 -11.12 -9.07
N TYR A 130 -7.36 -12.03 -9.18
CA TYR A 130 -6.05 -11.73 -9.77
C TYR A 130 -6.18 -11.20 -11.21
N GLN A 131 -6.93 -11.88 -12.06
CA GLN A 131 -7.10 -11.45 -13.46
C GLN A 131 -7.84 -10.12 -13.59
N THR A 132 -8.75 -9.82 -12.66
CA THR A 132 -9.45 -8.54 -12.63
C THR A 132 -8.48 -7.41 -12.28
N GLU A 133 -7.69 -7.58 -11.23
CA GLU A 133 -6.72 -6.58 -10.79
C GLU A 133 -5.55 -6.44 -11.79
N LEU A 134 -5.10 -7.53 -12.39
CA LEU A 134 -4.09 -7.49 -13.45
C LEU A 134 -4.51 -6.58 -14.61
N LYS A 135 -5.78 -6.58 -15.03
CA LYS A 135 -6.27 -5.68 -16.08
C LYS A 135 -6.14 -4.21 -15.68
N THR A 136 -6.44 -3.89 -14.43
CA THR A 136 -6.27 -2.55 -13.86
C THR A 136 -4.81 -2.13 -13.91
N TYR A 137 -3.90 -2.98 -13.47
CA TYR A 137 -2.45 -2.73 -13.52
C TYR A 137 -1.93 -2.58 -14.95
N LEU A 138 -2.34 -3.46 -15.89
CA LEU A 138 -1.96 -3.35 -17.30
C LEU A 138 -2.34 -1.99 -17.88
N LYS A 139 -3.56 -1.52 -17.60
CA LYS A 139 -4.04 -0.21 -18.02
C LYS A 139 -3.24 0.94 -17.39
N ASN A 140 -3.09 0.93 -16.07
CA ASN A 140 -2.44 2.00 -15.32
C ASN A 140 -0.96 2.16 -15.68
N TYR A 141 -0.28 1.06 -15.96
CA TYR A 141 1.14 1.05 -16.33
C TYR A 141 1.39 1.00 -17.84
N SER A 142 0.34 1.08 -18.66
CA SER A 142 0.40 1.01 -20.13
C SER A 142 1.22 -0.21 -20.60
N ALA A 143 1.03 -1.35 -19.96
CA ALA A 143 1.71 -2.59 -20.30
C ALA A 143 0.80 -3.45 -21.20
N LYS A 144 1.38 -4.02 -22.27
CA LYS A 144 0.64 -4.81 -23.26
C LYS A 144 0.19 -6.18 -22.74
N ASP A 145 0.93 -6.74 -21.80
CA ASP A 145 0.69 -8.06 -21.20
C ASP A 145 1.37 -8.20 -19.84
N GLU A 146 1.05 -9.26 -19.10
CA GLU A 146 1.62 -9.56 -17.78
C GLU A 146 3.15 -9.71 -17.83
N LYS A 147 3.71 -10.28 -18.90
CA LYS A 147 5.15 -10.44 -19.05
C LYS A 147 5.86 -9.11 -19.14
N ALA A 148 5.32 -8.17 -19.93
CA ALA A 148 5.86 -6.83 -20.05
C ALA A 148 5.74 -6.06 -18.71
N LEU A 149 4.62 -6.21 -18.03
CA LEU A 149 4.40 -5.63 -16.71
C LEU A 149 5.38 -6.18 -15.68
N ASN A 150 5.56 -7.50 -15.60
CA ASN A 150 6.52 -8.15 -14.71
C ASN A 150 7.95 -7.68 -14.99
N LYS A 151 8.37 -7.55 -16.25
CA LYS A 151 9.68 -7.02 -16.61
C LYS A 151 9.86 -5.59 -16.10
N LYS A 152 8.87 -4.72 -16.29
CA LYS A 152 8.88 -3.33 -15.82
C LYS A 152 9.02 -3.27 -14.29
N PHE A 153 8.22 -4.05 -13.58
CA PHE A 153 8.23 -4.08 -12.11
C PHE A 153 9.54 -4.65 -11.56
N THR A 154 10.04 -5.74 -12.14
CA THR A 154 11.32 -6.32 -11.70
C THR A 154 12.48 -5.34 -11.90
N SER A 155 12.51 -4.58 -13.01
CA SER A 155 13.56 -3.60 -13.25
C SER A 155 13.45 -2.36 -12.36
N THR A 156 12.25 -1.97 -11.94
CA THR A 156 12.02 -0.76 -11.16
C THR A 156 12.04 -1.03 -9.65
N TYR A 157 11.41 -2.13 -9.23
CA TYR A 157 11.15 -2.44 -7.83
C TYR A 157 11.84 -3.72 -7.34
N GLY A 158 12.53 -4.45 -8.21
CA GLY A 158 13.18 -5.72 -7.85
C GLY A 158 12.25 -6.90 -7.63
N VAL A 159 10.93 -6.74 -7.85
CA VAL A 159 9.89 -7.77 -7.67
C VAL A 159 8.94 -7.82 -8.86
N THR A 160 8.24 -8.94 -9.06
CA THR A 160 7.27 -9.07 -10.14
C THR A 160 5.97 -8.33 -9.80
N ALA A 161 5.28 -7.81 -10.81
CA ALA A 161 3.94 -7.25 -10.66
C ALA A 161 2.97 -8.30 -10.09
N LYS A 162 3.10 -9.56 -10.49
CA LYS A 162 2.31 -10.68 -9.95
C LYS A 162 2.41 -10.76 -8.43
N SER A 163 3.62 -10.65 -7.88
CA SER A 163 3.82 -10.70 -6.42
C SER A 163 3.16 -9.51 -5.71
N ILE A 164 3.25 -8.31 -6.30
CA ILE A 164 2.63 -7.11 -5.72
C ILE A 164 1.11 -7.25 -5.76
N ILE A 165 0.51 -7.52 -6.91
CA ILE A 165 -0.94 -7.70 -7.08
C ILE A 165 -1.49 -8.75 -6.11
N TYR A 166 -0.81 -9.89 -5.99
CA TYR A 166 -1.24 -10.94 -5.08
C TYR A 166 -1.23 -10.49 -3.61
N ASN A 167 -0.16 -9.81 -3.20
CA ASN A 167 -0.04 -9.31 -1.83
C ASN A 167 -1.08 -8.22 -1.52
N ASP A 168 -1.36 -7.32 -2.47
CA ASP A 168 -2.37 -6.27 -2.29
C ASP A 168 -3.77 -6.87 -2.15
N LEU A 169 -4.12 -7.83 -3.01
CA LEU A 169 -5.40 -8.54 -2.92
C LEU A 169 -5.53 -9.36 -1.63
N LEU A 170 -4.44 -9.98 -1.17
CA LEU A 170 -4.46 -10.71 0.10
C LEU A 170 -4.62 -9.77 1.29
N TYR A 171 -3.93 -8.61 1.27
CA TYR A 171 -4.10 -7.56 2.25
C TYR A 171 -5.55 -7.10 2.34
N ASP A 172 -6.18 -6.82 1.20
CA ASP A 172 -7.58 -6.39 1.14
C ASP A 172 -8.52 -7.43 1.76
N LYS A 173 -8.33 -8.72 1.43
CA LYS A 173 -9.14 -9.80 2.02
C LYS A 173 -8.97 -9.90 3.53
N VAL A 174 -7.75 -9.75 4.04
CA VAL A 174 -7.47 -9.75 5.47
C VAL A 174 -8.10 -8.53 6.15
N ALA A 175 -7.96 -7.34 5.55
CA ALA A 175 -8.53 -6.11 6.09
C ALA A 175 -10.08 -6.17 6.14
N ASP A 176 -10.72 -6.73 5.10
CA ASP A 176 -12.17 -6.95 5.06
C ASP A 176 -12.62 -7.96 6.12
N TYR A 177 -11.89 -9.06 6.26
CA TYR A 177 -12.15 -10.05 7.30
C TYR A 177 -12.07 -9.44 8.71
N LEU A 178 -11.00 -8.71 8.98
CA LEU A 178 -10.82 -8.04 10.28
C LEU A 178 -11.93 -7.02 10.54
N ALA A 179 -12.26 -6.19 9.56
CA ALA A 179 -13.32 -5.20 9.67
C ALA A 179 -14.70 -5.83 9.92
N GLY A 180 -14.99 -6.97 9.26
CA GLY A 180 -16.24 -7.70 9.44
C GLY A 180 -16.36 -8.36 10.82
N ASN A 181 -15.27 -8.54 11.55
CA ASN A 181 -15.25 -9.10 12.90
C ASN A 181 -15.17 -8.04 14.02
N VAL A 182 -15.16 -6.75 13.69
CA VAL A 182 -15.22 -5.66 14.68
C VAL A 182 -16.61 -5.65 15.32
N LYS A 183 -16.67 -5.81 16.64
CA LYS A 183 -17.91 -5.60 17.40
C LYS A 183 -18.06 -4.12 17.70
N GLU A 184 -19.08 -3.50 17.18
CA GLU A 184 -19.45 -2.14 17.57
C GLU A 184 -20.05 -2.18 19.00
N SER A 185 -19.44 -1.45 19.91
CA SER A 185 -19.93 -1.26 21.29
C SER A 185 -20.80 -0.02 21.35
#